data_e37c1461a7aec66701b93929153a5b4a
#
_entry.id   e37c1461a7aec66701b93929153a5b4a
#
_cell.length_a   1.000
_cell.length_b   1.000
_cell.length_c   1.000
_cell.angle_alpha   90.00
_cell.angle_beta   90.00
_cell.angle_gamma   90.00
#
_symmetry.space_group_name_H-M   'P 1'
#
loop_
_entity.id
_entity.type
_entity.pdbx_description
1 polymer ?
#
loop_
_entity_poly.entity_id
_entity_poly.type
_entity_poly.pdbx_seq_one_letter_code
_entity_poly.pdbx_strand_id
1 'polypeptide(L)'
;MRTAWARLKWFAANAPDVYDRTRTVCGIADWIALELTGELLMEETLAVESGLGLLASGEPARALAPAFNLGDIQLPATCPPGTVAGTLKKKFSDPLGLHKNTPVVTCGPDAQSRLVGLGAQLPNVIGINSGWTTFCQLITERPVFDDTRAMWTGRHEIENRWVLEGSSGDTGATFQWLISLFYGSLDNIGVMKAFDKQLGNIEPGSNATTAFLGPSFVHPANTNVRSGGLMFPVPISLEPPDRIDIVRAALDNFAFAIRYNVERLNSFRGPALNIAVGGGMIRTNTFRTILANVLDCEIGIAESGETTALGTLSQVAARVDTGPSLAEYAAISCDGTENVRTRHHSFRNLRKPLHRVASQRAITRQFRFVMRSGSSLARC
;
A
#
# COMPACT_ATOMS: atom_id res chain seq x y z
N MET A 1 -8.32 -0.26 -14.46
CA MET A 1 -9.30 -1.34 -14.18
C MET A 1 -8.84 -2.07 -12.93
N ARG A 2 -9.50 -1.82 -11.79
CA ARG A 2 -9.08 -2.40 -10.50
C ARG A 2 -9.94 -3.59 -10.09
N THR A 3 -11.21 -3.66 -10.49
CA THR A 3 -12.12 -4.74 -10.11
C THR A 3 -12.10 -5.91 -11.10
N ALA A 4 -12.34 -7.12 -10.61
CA ALA A 4 -12.46 -8.33 -11.45
C ALA A 4 -13.57 -8.19 -12.50
N TRP A 5 -14.70 -7.59 -12.16
CA TRP A 5 -15.80 -7.35 -13.10
C TRP A 5 -15.40 -6.50 -14.31
N ALA A 6 -14.60 -5.44 -14.08
CA ALA A 6 -14.10 -4.62 -15.19
C ALA A 6 -13.11 -5.38 -16.09
N ARG A 7 -12.34 -6.29 -15.50
CA ARG A 7 -11.43 -7.18 -16.27
C ARG A 7 -12.23 -8.20 -17.08
N LEU A 8 -13.23 -8.81 -16.48
CA LEU A 8 -14.13 -9.75 -17.18
C LEU A 8 -14.83 -9.08 -18.36
N LYS A 9 -15.34 -7.86 -18.17
CA LYS A 9 -15.91 -7.07 -19.26
C LYS A 9 -14.90 -6.80 -20.37
N TRP A 10 -13.64 -6.55 -20.01
CA TRP A 10 -12.57 -6.40 -21.00
C TRP A 10 -12.33 -7.71 -21.77
N PHE A 11 -12.30 -8.86 -21.09
CA PHE A 11 -12.14 -10.16 -21.74
C PHE A 11 -13.30 -10.46 -22.68
N ALA A 12 -14.54 -10.21 -22.26
CA ALA A 12 -15.72 -10.39 -23.12
C ALA A 12 -15.63 -9.56 -24.43
N ALA A 13 -15.04 -8.35 -24.34
CA ALA A 13 -14.92 -7.47 -25.51
C ALA A 13 -13.65 -7.73 -26.38
N ASN A 14 -12.54 -8.18 -25.79
CA ASN A 14 -11.25 -8.21 -26.47
C ASN A 14 -10.66 -9.63 -26.63
N ALA A 15 -11.20 -10.62 -25.92
CA ALA A 15 -10.82 -12.02 -26.00
C ALA A 15 -12.04 -12.93 -25.82
N PRO A 16 -13.07 -12.85 -26.72
CA PRO A 16 -14.33 -13.56 -26.57
C PRO A 16 -14.13 -15.07 -26.50
N ASP A 17 -13.21 -15.64 -27.25
CA ASP A 17 -12.93 -17.07 -27.22
C ASP A 17 -12.50 -17.57 -25.82
N VAL A 18 -11.81 -16.73 -25.05
CA VAL A 18 -11.43 -17.02 -23.66
C VAL A 18 -12.64 -16.86 -22.76
N TYR A 19 -13.40 -15.77 -22.94
CA TYR A 19 -14.56 -15.46 -22.14
C TYR A 19 -15.65 -16.52 -22.30
N ASP A 20 -15.98 -16.95 -23.52
CA ASP A 20 -17.03 -17.92 -23.80
C ASP A 20 -16.74 -19.33 -23.23
N ARG A 21 -15.45 -19.65 -23.06
CA ARG A 21 -15.03 -20.89 -22.40
C ARG A 21 -14.94 -20.76 -20.88
N THR A 22 -14.99 -19.55 -20.32
CA THR A 22 -14.93 -19.30 -18.89
C THR A 22 -16.26 -19.69 -18.24
N ARG A 23 -16.19 -20.52 -17.20
CA ARG A 23 -17.35 -20.92 -16.39
C ARG A 23 -17.27 -20.36 -14.98
N THR A 24 -16.07 -20.43 -14.39
CA THR A 24 -15.84 -20.03 -13.00
C THR A 24 -14.71 -19.04 -12.94
N VAL A 25 -14.83 -18.02 -12.09
CA VAL A 25 -13.82 -16.99 -11.84
C VAL A 25 -13.45 -17.01 -10.37
N CYS A 26 -12.15 -16.99 -10.10
CA CYS A 26 -11.57 -16.95 -8.75
C CYS A 26 -10.28 -16.15 -8.76
N GLY A 27 -9.74 -15.83 -7.58
CA GLY A 27 -8.43 -15.24 -7.42
C GLY A 27 -7.30 -16.26 -7.63
N ILE A 28 -6.07 -15.76 -7.80
CA ILE A 28 -4.91 -16.64 -7.98
C ILE A 28 -4.61 -17.46 -6.73
N ALA A 29 -4.85 -16.91 -5.53
CA ALA A 29 -4.68 -17.64 -4.27
C ALA A 29 -5.68 -18.81 -4.17
N ASP A 30 -6.93 -18.57 -4.59
CA ASP A 30 -7.99 -19.60 -4.61
C ASP A 30 -7.64 -20.72 -5.59
N TRP A 31 -7.12 -20.35 -6.76
CA TRP A 31 -6.65 -21.32 -7.75
C TRP A 31 -5.46 -22.15 -7.22
N ILE A 32 -4.50 -21.53 -6.52
CA ILE A 32 -3.39 -22.27 -5.88
C ILE A 32 -3.94 -23.25 -4.83
N ALA A 33 -4.89 -22.82 -4.01
CA ALA A 33 -5.54 -23.69 -3.03
C ALA A 33 -6.24 -24.89 -3.70
N LEU A 34 -6.97 -24.66 -4.80
CA LEU A 34 -7.56 -25.71 -5.63
C LEU A 34 -6.52 -26.69 -6.17
N GLU A 35 -5.41 -26.21 -6.71
CA GLU A 35 -4.34 -27.07 -7.21
C GLU A 35 -3.73 -27.93 -6.10
N LEU A 36 -3.52 -27.33 -4.94
CA LEU A 36 -2.90 -28.01 -3.79
C LEU A 36 -3.82 -29.03 -3.13
N THR A 37 -5.13 -28.76 -3.04
CA THR A 37 -6.08 -29.56 -2.26
C THR A 37 -7.11 -30.30 -3.11
N GLY A 38 -7.58 -29.66 -4.19
CA GLY A 38 -8.74 -30.07 -4.98
C GLY A 38 -10.02 -29.33 -4.62
N GLU A 39 -9.99 -28.50 -3.58
CA GLU A 39 -11.13 -27.72 -3.11
C GLU A 39 -11.02 -26.27 -3.61
N LEU A 40 -12.12 -25.74 -4.15
CA LEU A 40 -12.19 -24.37 -4.66
C LEU A 40 -13.05 -23.52 -3.73
N LEU A 41 -12.39 -22.69 -2.95
CA LEU A 41 -12.98 -21.69 -2.06
C LEU A 41 -12.36 -20.33 -2.35
N MET A 42 -13.13 -19.25 -2.23
CA MET A 42 -12.61 -17.88 -2.23
C MET A 42 -12.49 -17.40 -0.79
N GLU A 43 -11.34 -16.89 -0.42
CA GLU A 43 -11.23 -16.22 0.86
C GLU A 43 -11.99 -14.87 0.79
N GLU A 44 -12.85 -14.59 1.79
CA GLU A 44 -13.83 -13.49 1.73
C GLU A 44 -13.22 -12.10 1.63
N THR A 45 -12.04 -11.86 2.24
CA THR A 45 -11.41 -10.52 2.20
C THR A 45 -10.75 -10.28 0.84
N LEU A 46 -10.12 -11.30 0.25
CA LEU A 46 -9.61 -11.28 -1.12
C LEU A 46 -10.75 -11.13 -2.15
N ALA A 47 -11.87 -11.85 -1.92
CA ALA A 47 -13.05 -11.71 -2.77
C ALA A 47 -13.58 -10.27 -2.77
N VAL A 48 -13.70 -9.66 -1.59
CA VAL A 48 -14.13 -8.25 -1.44
C VAL A 48 -13.14 -7.29 -2.09
N GLU A 49 -11.84 -7.47 -1.89
CA GLU A 49 -10.82 -6.61 -2.47
C GLU A 49 -10.81 -6.66 -4.00
N SER A 50 -11.00 -7.83 -4.58
CA SER A 50 -11.13 -8.02 -6.02
C SER A 50 -12.47 -7.52 -6.59
N GLY A 51 -13.46 -7.27 -5.73
CA GLY A 51 -14.84 -6.93 -6.09
C GLY A 51 -15.72 -8.13 -6.41
N LEU A 52 -15.23 -9.35 -6.20
CA LEU A 52 -16.03 -10.59 -6.36
C LEU A 52 -16.85 -10.92 -5.11
N GLY A 53 -16.58 -10.29 -3.97
CA GLY A 53 -17.30 -10.41 -2.71
C GLY A 53 -18.05 -9.13 -2.33
N LEU A 54 -19.13 -9.29 -1.56
CA LEU A 54 -19.91 -8.19 -0.99
C LEU A 54 -19.24 -7.67 0.28
N LEU A 55 -19.00 -6.35 0.37
CA LEU A 55 -18.34 -5.74 1.52
C LEU A 55 -19.02 -6.04 2.86
N ALA A 56 -20.34 -6.04 2.87
CA ALA A 56 -21.12 -6.24 4.10
C ALA A 56 -21.05 -7.67 4.63
N SER A 57 -21.18 -8.68 3.76
CA SER A 57 -21.32 -10.08 4.17
C SER A 57 -20.10 -10.96 3.83
N GLY A 58 -19.24 -10.54 2.92
CA GLY A 58 -18.17 -11.39 2.36
C GLY A 58 -18.69 -12.39 1.30
N GLU A 59 -20.00 -12.52 1.13
CA GLU A 59 -20.61 -13.45 0.17
C GLU A 59 -20.26 -13.11 -1.28
N PRO A 60 -20.31 -14.10 -2.19
CA PRO A 60 -20.06 -13.87 -3.62
C PRO A 60 -21.01 -12.83 -4.22
N ALA A 61 -20.47 -11.82 -4.88
CA ALA A 61 -21.20 -10.68 -5.45
C ALA A 61 -21.85 -11.01 -6.81
N ARG A 62 -22.54 -12.15 -6.93
CA ARG A 62 -23.14 -12.64 -8.18
C ARG A 62 -24.11 -11.66 -8.82
N ALA A 63 -24.82 -10.89 -8.00
CA ALA A 63 -25.78 -9.88 -8.48
C ALA A 63 -25.14 -8.74 -9.28
N LEU A 64 -23.82 -8.60 -9.29
CA LEU A 64 -23.12 -7.58 -10.07
C LEU A 64 -22.90 -8.00 -11.54
N ALA A 65 -22.90 -9.28 -11.88
CA ALA A 65 -22.64 -9.74 -13.25
C ALA A 65 -23.59 -9.09 -14.30
N PRO A 66 -24.92 -9.03 -14.07
CA PRO A 66 -25.84 -8.35 -14.98
C PRO A 66 -25.55 -6.85 -15.14
N ALA A 67 -25.12 -6.16 -14.09
CA ALA A 67 -24.79 -4.74 -14.14
C ALA A 67 -23.57 -4.43 -15.04
N PHE A 68 -22.72 -5.43 -15.28
CA PHE A 68 -21.61 -5.34 -16.22
C PHE A 68 -21.92 -5.92 -17.60
N ASN A 69 -23.19 -6.36 -17.84
CA ASN A 69 -23.60 -7.09 -19.05
C ASN A 69 -22.74 -8.34 -19.30
N LEU A 70 -22.46 -9.07 -18.23
CA LEU A 70 -21.78 -10.36 -18.29
C LEU A 70 -22.79 -11.50 -18.19
N GLY A 71 -22.50 -12.61 -18.84
CA GLY A 71 -23.32 -13.81 -18.79
C GLY A 71 -23.25 -14.52 -17.43
N ASP A 72 -23.71 -15.75 -17.40
CA ASP A 72 -23.73 -16.57 -16.18
C ASP A 72 -22.32 -17.03 -15.79
N ILE A 73 -21.64 -16.16 -15.03
CA ILE A 73 -20.32 -16.42 -14.46
C ILE A 73 -20.51 -16.98 -13.04
N GLN A 74 -19.99 -18.17 -12.81
CA GLN A 74 -20.00 -18.79 -11.49
C GLN A 74 -18.88 -18.21 -10.62
N LEU A 75 -19.21 -17.88 -9.38
CA LEU A 75 -18.25 -17.57 -8.32
C LEU A 75 -18.27 -18.70 -7.31
N PRO A 76 -17.11 -19.17 -6.85
CA PRO A 76 -17.00 -20.15 -5.76
C PRO A 76 -17.70 -19.66 -4.48
N ALA A 77 -17.93 -20.57 -3.55
CA ALA A 77 -18.32 -20.20 -2.19
C ALA A 77 -17.17 -19.44 -1.51
N THR A 78 -17.51 -18.46 -0.69
CA THR A 78 -16.53 -17.76 0.13
C THR A 78 -16.32 -18.48 1.46
N CYS A 79 -15.13 -18.31 2.04
CA CYS A 79 -14.80 -18.80 3.37
C CYS A 79 -14.07 -17.70 4.18
N PRO A 80 -14.19 -17.73 5.51
CA PRO A 80 -13.44 -16.83 6.37
C PRO A 80 -11.91 -17.01 6.24
N PRO A 81 -11.11 -15.98 6.51
CA PRO A 81 -9.66 -16.10 6.60
C PRO A 81 -9.26 -17.14 7.67
N GLY A 82 -8.20 -17.86 7.40
CA GLY A 82 -7.74 -18.95 8.27
C GLY A 82 -8.53 -20.26 8.11
N THR A 83 -9.39 -20.40 7.11
CA THR A 83 -10.09 -21.65 6.83
C THR A 83 -9.14 -22.70 6.29
N VAL A 84 -9.20 -23.93 6.81
CA VAL A 84 -8.50 -25.07 6.22
C VAL A 84 -9.25 -25.48 4.96
N ALA A 85 -8.71 -25.15 3.79
CA ALA A 85 -9.31 -25.48 2.49
C ALA A 85 -9.26 -26.98 2.19
N GLY A 86 -8.30 -27.70 2.78
CA GLY A 86 -8.12 -29.12 2.60
C GLY A 86 -6.73 -29.58 3.01
N THR A 87 -6.37 -30.79 2.62
CA THR A 87 -5.02 -31.34 2.85
C THR A 87 -4.22 -31.37 1.55
N LEU A 88 -2.92 -31.23 1.68
CA LEU A 88 -1.99 -31.20 0.57
C LEU A 88 -2.04 -32.52 -0.22
N LYS A 89 -2.28 -32.43 -1.54
CA LYS A 89 -2.25 -33.59 -2.43
C LYS A 89 -0.88 -34.28 -2.42
N LYS A 90 -0.88 -35.60 -2.51
CA LYS A 90 0.33 -36.44 -2.50
C LYS A 90 1.39 -35.99 -3.53
N LYS A 91 0.97 -35.57 -4.72
CA LYS A 91 1.87 -35.08 -5.78
C LYS A 91 2.72 -33.88 -5.35
N PHE A 92 2.32 -33.15 -4.30
CA PHE A 92 3.06 -32.02 -3.73
C PHE A 92 3.75 -32.38 -2.41
N SER A 93 3.09 -33.17 -1.53
CA SER A 93 3.68 -33.52 -0.24
C SER A 93 4.94 -34.40 -0.38
N ASP A 94 4.91 -35.39 -1.26
CA ASP A 94 6.03 -36.32 -1.43
C ASP A 94 7.33 -35.63 -1.87
N PRO A 95 7.36 -34.81 -2.93
CA PRO A 95 8.60 -34.12 -3.35
C PRO A 95 9.14 -33.10 -2.34
N LEU A 96 8.25 -32.54 -1.50
CA LEU A 96 8.61 -31.56 -0.48
C LEU A 96 8.96 -32.19 0.87
N GLY A 97 8.84 -33.53 1.01
CA GLY A 97 9.04 -34.23 2.26
C GLY A 97 8.04 -33.84 3.35
N LEU A 98 6.85 -33.35 2.96
CA LEU A 98 5.80 -32.96 3.89
C LEU A 98 4.86 -34.11 4.22
N HIS A 99 4.23 -34.04 5.39
CA HIS A 99 3.26 -35.06 5.80
C HIS A 99 2.02 -35.02 4.89
N LYS A 100 1.48 -36.17 4.52
CA LYS A 100 0.30 -36.31 3.64
C LYS A 100 -0.96 -35.58 4.13
N ASN A 101 -1.05 -35.30 5.42
CA ASN A 101 -2.17 -34.60 6.04
C ASN A 101 -1.84 -33.13 6.34
N THR A 102 -0.77 -32.57 5.75
CA THR A 102 -0.45 -31.15 5.92
C THR A 102 -1.64 -30.28 5.49
N PRO A 103 -2.22 -29.47 6.38
CA PRO A 103 -3.34 -28.62 6.04
C PRO A 103 -2.91 -27.48 5.11
N VAL A 104 -3.78 -27.08 4.20
CA VAL A 104 -3.66 -25.87 3.38
C VAL A 104 -4.67 -24.87 3.91
N VAL A 105 -4.19 -23.72 4.38
CA VAL A 105 -4.99 -22.70 5.05
C VAL A 105 -5.13 -21.50 4.15
N THR A 106 -6.35 -20.97 3.96
CA THR A 106 -6.60 -19.72 3.25
C THR A 106 -6.22 -18.54 4.14
N CYS A 107 -5.58 -17.56 3.55
CA CYS A 107 -5.24 -16.29 4.22
C CYS A 107 -5.71 -15.12 3.36
N GLY A 108 -5.85 -13.97 3.97
CA GLY A 108 -6.28 -12.76 3.30
C GLY A 108 -5.20 -12.08 2.44
N PRO A 109 -5.45 -10.85 1.98
CA PRO A 109 -4.52 -10.07 1.18
C PRO A 109 -3.18 -9.82 1.90
N ASP A 110 -2.10 -9.78 1.14
CA ASP A 110 -0.76 -9.53 1.66
C ASP A 110 -0.65 -8.22 2.47
N ALA A 111 -1.37 -7.18 2.04
CA ALA A 111 -1.42 -5.90 2.74
C ALA A 111 -2.07 -6.00 4.13
N GLN A 112 -3.11 -6.83 4.28
CA GLN A 112 -3.80 -7.03 5.56
C GLN A 112 -3.02 -7.98 6.46
N SER A 113 -2.50 -9.10 5.94
CA SER A 113 -1.58 -9.97 6.68
C SER A 113 -0.38 -9.19 7.22
N ARG A 114 0.10 -8.20 6.44
CA ARG A 114 1.17 -7.31 6.87
C ARG A 114 0.76 -6.41 8.04
N LEU A 115 -0.47 -5.89 8.07
CA LEU A 115 -0.98 -5.15 9.22
C LEU A 115 -0.93 -5.98 10.50
N VAL A 116 -1.34 -7.25 10.41
CA VAL A 116 -1.25 -8.20 11.52
C VAL A 116 0.20 -8.37 11.97
N GLY A 117 1.12 -8.61 11.03
CA GLY A 117 2.54 -8.77 11.32
C GLY A 117 3.25 -7.50 11.79
N LEU A 118 2.66 -6.32 11.58
CA LEU A 118 3.10 -5.05 12.15
C LEU A 118 2.53 -4.79 13.55
N GLY A 119 1.64 -5.64 14.04
CA GLY A 119 0.89 -5.37 15.26
C GLY A 119 -0.14 -4.24 15.13
N ALA A 120 -0.45 -3.81 13.91
CA ALA A 120 -1.35 -2.71 13.63
C ALA A 120 -2.84 -3.09 13.60
N GLN A 121 -3.21 -4.26 14.12
CA GLN A 121 -4.59 -4.70 14.26
C GLN A 121 -5.30 -4.16 15.51
N LEU A 122 -4.58 -3.50 16.39
CA LEU A 122 -5.16 -2.87 17.56
C LEU A 122 -5.96 -1.61 17.19
N PRO A 123 -7.06 -1.33 17.90
CA PRO A 123 -7.76 -0.06 17.73
C PRO A 123 -6.82 1.14 17.90
N ASN A 124 -6.97 2.17 17.07
CA ASN A 124 -6.17 3.40 17.13
C ASN A 124 -4.70 3.26 16.66
N VAL A 125 -4.31 2.17 16.01
CA VAL A 125 -3.01 2.04 15.36
C VAL A 125 -3.18 2.22 13.86
N ILE A 126 -2.37 3.10 13.26
CA ILE A 126 -2.22 3.19 11.81
C ILE A 126 -1.03 2.34 11.40
N GLY A 127 -1.26 1.38 10.51
CA GLY A 127 -0.21 0.62 9.86
C GLY A 127 0.24 1.29 8.57
N ILE A 128 1.54 1.48 8.40
CA ILE A 128 2.15 2.01 7.18
C ILE A 128 3.05 0.94 6.58
N ASN A 129 2.72 0.52 5.37
CA ASN A 129 3.58 -0.33 4.57
C ASN A 129 4.30 0.50 3.53
N SER A 130 5.59 0.79 3.72
CA SER A 130 6.43 1.57 2.81
C SER A 130 7.37 0.64 2.03
N GLY A 131 6.81 0.03 0.98
CA GLY A 131 7.51 -0.89 0.07
C GLY A 131 7.61 -0.34 -1.34
N TRP A 132 7.40 -1.20 -2.34
CA TRP A 132 7.31 -0.83 -3.75
C TRP A 132 6.20 0.21 -3.99
N THR A 133 5.04 -0.05 -3.42
CA THR A 133 3.97 0.92 -3.19
C THR A 133 3.88 1.22 -1.69
N THR A 134 3.29 2.36 -1.32
CA THR A 134 3.04 2.69 0.09
C THR A 134 1.55 2.82 0.36
N PHE A 135 1.10 2.08 1.37
CA PHE A 135 -0.27 2.11 1.89
C PHE A 135 -0.26 2.54 3.35
N CYS A 136 -1.26 3.35 3.71
CA CYS A 136 -1.58 3.72 5.08
C CYS A 136 -2.95 3.15 5.41
N GLN A 137 -3.06 2.35 6.46
CA GLN A 137 -4.25 1.56 6.77
C GLN A 137 -4.66 1.74 8.22
N LEU A 138 -5.97 1.79 8.44
CA LEU A 138 -6.61 1.88 9.75
C LEU A 138 -7.70 0.81 9.85
N ILE A 139 -7.67 0.00 10.90
CA ILE A 139 -8.72 -0.98 11.18
C ILE A 139 -9.89 -0.28 11.88
N THR A 140 -11.10 -0.60 11.43
CA THR A 140 -12.34 -0.02 11.93
C THR A 140 -13.33 -1.10 12.36
N GLU A 141 -14.23 -0.76 13.30
CA GLU A 141 -15.26 -1.68 13.83
C GLU A 141 -16.53 -1.73 12.98
N ARG A 142 -16.62 -0.87 11.99
CA ARG A 142 -17.69 -0.79 10.99
C ARG A 142 -17.13 -0.27 9.68
N PRO A 143 -17.78 -0.55 8.54
CA PRO A 143 -17.36 0.02 7.27
C PRO A 143 -17.38 1.55 7.35
N VAL A 144 -16.31 2.18 6.95
CA VAL A 144 -16.19 3.64 6.84
C VAL A 144 -15.99 3.98 5.37
N PHE A 145 -16.85 4.85 4.86
CA PHE A 145 -16.79 5.30 3.47
C PHE A 145 -16.30 6.75 3.40
N ASP A 146 -15.36 6.99 2.52
CA ASP A 146 -14.88 8.34 2.23
C ASP A 146 -15.71 8.94 1.08
N ASP A 147 -16.53 9.94 1.39
CA ASP A 147 -17.37 10.65 0.41
C ASP A 147 -16.55 11.25 -0.74
N THR A 148 -15.29 11.58 -0.50
CA THR A 148 -14.38 12.10 -1.53
C THR A 148 -13.79 10.98 -2.41
N ARG A 149 -14.03 9.71 -2.06
CA ARG A 149 -13.53 8.51 -2.76
C ARG A 149 -12.01 8.45 -2.88
N ALA A 150 -11.29 9.07 -1.97
CA ALA A 150 -9.83 9.05 -1.92
C ALA A 150 -9.29 7.87 -1.10
N MET A 151 -10.14 7.27 -0.25
CA MET A 151 -9.82 6.10 0.55
C MET A 151 -10.59 4.89 0.05
N TRP A 152 -9.99 3.74 0.19
CA TRP A 152 -10.61 2.45 -0.10
C TRP A 152 -11.07 1.79 1.20
N THR A 153 -12.21 1.11 1.14
CA THR A 153 -12.77 0.37 2.27
C THR A 153 -12.89 -1.11 1.91
N GLY A 154 -12.35 -1.98 2.75
CA GLY A 154 -12.39 -3.44 2.61
C GLY A 154 -12.79 -4.14 3.90
N ARG A 155 -13.06 -5.45 3.81
CA ARG A 155 -13.14 -6.32 4.98
C ARG A 155 -11.72 -6.60 5.48
N HIS A 156 -11.58 -6.79 6.78
CA HIS A 156 -10.32 -7.20 7.38
C HIS A 156 -10.32 -8.71 7.70
N GLU A 157 -9.15 -9.30 7.76
CA GLU A 157 -8.93 -10.70 8.14
C GLU A 157 -9.39 -11.04 9.58
N ILE A 158 -9.47 -10.05 10.45
CA ILE A 158 -10.09 -10.18 11.77
C ILE A 158 -11.59 -10.07 11.59
N GLU A 159 -12.30 -11.06 12.11
CA GLU A 159 -13.76 -11.13 12.03
C GLU A 159 -14.43 -9.84 12.56
N ASN A 160 -15.47 -9.38 11.87
CA ASN A 160 -16.21 -8.16 12.19
C ASN A 160 -15.32 -6.90 12.26
N ARG A 161 -14.30 -6.85 11.43
CA ARG A 161 -13.44 -5.66 11.23
C ARG A 161 -13.37 -5.29 9.75
N TRP A 162 -13.10 -4.02 9.53
CA TRP A 162 -12.89 -3.44 8.20
C TRP A 162 -11.58 -2.68 8.19
N VAL A 163 -11.08 -2.45 7.00
CA VAL A 163 -9.89 -1.64 6.78
C VAL A 163 -10.25 -0.42 5.95
N LEU A 164 -9.80 0.74 6.39
CA LEU A 164 -9.80 1.98 5.61
C LEU A 164 -8.37 2.25 5.17
N GLU A 165 -8.17 2.41 3.86
CA GLU A 165 -6.85 2.48 3.26
C GLU A 165 -6.68 3.72 2.39
N GLY A 166 -5.54 4.41 2.58
CA GLY A 166 -5.03 5.43 1.70
C GLY A 166 -3.75 4.99 1.02
N SER A 167 -3.62 5.25 -0.27
CA SER A 167 -2.42 4.93 -1.05
C SER A 167 -1.58 6.16 -1.31
N SER A 168 -0.29 6.09 -0.98
CA SER A 168 0.71 7.07 -1.40
C SER A 168 1.35 6.74 -2.76
N GLY A 169 0.86 5.69 -3.43
CA GLY A 169 1.30 5.28 -4.76
C GLY A 169 2.64 4.54 -4.77
N ASP A 170 3.27 4.54 -5.92
CA ASP A 170 4.47 3.73 -6.23
C ASP A 170 5.76 4.39 -5.71
N THR A 171 5.85 4.62 -4.41
CA THR A 171 6.96 5.36 -3.78
C THR A 171 8.31 4.66 -3.97
N GLY A 172 8.40 3.36 -3.63
CA GLY A 172 9.64 2.59 -3.77
C GLY A 172 10.01 2.38 -5.24
N ALA A 173 9.02 2.12 -6.12
CA ALA A 173 9.25 2.01 -7.55
C ALA A 173 9.81 3.31 -8.14
N THR A 174 9.20 4.44 -7.77
CA THR A 174 9.63 5.78 -8.20
C THR A 174 11.02 6.09 -7.66
N PHE A 175 11.30 5.73 -6.41
CA PHE A 175 12.62 5.90 -5.82
C PHE A 175 13.68 5.07 -6.55
N GLN A 176 13.40 3.79 -6.84
CA GLN A 176 14.31 2.94 -7.59
C GLN A 176 14.60 3.49 -8.99
N TRP A 177 13.58 3.97 -9.69
CA TRP A 177 13.75 4.63 -10.96
C TRP A 177 14.66 5.85 -10.85
N LEU A 178 14.43 6.73 -9.87
CA LEU A 178 15.25 7.92 -9.64
C LEU A 178 16.71 7.55 -9.34
N ILE A 179 16.93 6.53 -8.51
CA ILE A 179 18.27 6.04 -8.20
C ILE A 179 18.96 5.50 -9.45
N SER A 180 18.24 4.81 -10.32
CA SER A 180 18.81 4.29 -11.57
C SER A 180 19.33 5.38 -12.50
N LEU A 181 18.73 6.56 -12.46
CA LEU A 181 19.17 7.71 -13.26
C LEU A 181 20.53 8.27 -12.80
N PHE A 182 20.82 8.24 -11.49
CA PHE A 182 22.01 8.86 -10.93
C PHE A 182 23.13 7.86 -10.59
N TYR A 183 22.78 6.61 -10.34
CA TYR A 183 23.71 5.62 -9.77
C TYR A 183 23.74 4.29 -10.54
N GLY A 184 23.02 4.20 -11.65
CA GLY A 184 23.00 2.99 -12.49
C GLY A 184 22.32 1.79 -11.82
N SER A 185 23.03 0.68 -11.68
CA SER A 185 22.49 -0.59 -11.18
C SER A 185 22.41 -0.71 -9.66
N LEU A 186 22.66 0.35 -8.91
CA LEU A 186 22.54 0.31 -7.45
C LEU A 186 21.08 0.18 -7.04
N ASP A 187 20.83 -0.70 -6.09
CA ASP A 187 19.52 -0.84 -5.46
C ASP A 187 19.25 0.28 -4.44
N ASN A 188 18.00 0.43 -4.02
CA ASN A 188 17.60 1.44 -3.05
C ASN A 188 18.35 1.31 -1.72
N ILE A 189 18.57 0.08 -1.27
CA ILE A 189 19.21 -0.21 0.02
C ILE A 189 20.70 0.13 -0.03
N GLY A 190 21.37 -0.22 -1.12
CA GLY A 190 22.78 0.12 -1.33
C GLY A 190 23.01 1.62 -1.33
N VAL A 191 22.19 2.36 -2.06
CA VAL A 191 22.24 3.82 -2.09
C VAL A 191 21.94 4.41 -0.73
N MET A 192 20.90 3.97 -0.06
CA MET A 192 20.52 4.47 1.26
C MET A 192 21.65 4.26 2.28
N LYS A 193 22.29 3.09 2.28
CA LYS A 193 23.45 2.83 3.16
C LYS A 193 24.63 3.73 2.83
N ALA A 194 24.96 3.91 1.56
CA ALA A 194 26.10 4.73 1.12
C ALA A 194 25.88 6.21 1.44
N PHE A 195 24.65 6.70 1.33
CA PHE A 195 24.31 8.10 1.51
C PHE A 195 23.62 8.43 2.84
N ASP A 196 23.32 7.42 3.68
CA ASP A 196 22.57 7.61 4.91
C ASP A 196 23.12 8.77 5.77
N LYS A 197 24.42 8.78 5.97
CA LYS A 197 25.08 9.86 6.72
C LYS A 197 24.99 11.22 6.01
N GLN A 198 25.14 11.26 4.68
CA GLN A 198 25.09 12.50 3.91
C GLN A 198 23.67 13.04 3.87
N LEU A 199 22.69 12.18 3.61
CA LEU A 199 21.27 12.53 3.62
C LEU A 199 20.81 13.05 4.99
N GLY A 200 21.34 12.49 6.09
CA GLY A 200 21.03 12.91 7.45
C GLY A 200 21.59 14.31 7.81
N ASN A 201 22.60 14.78 7.08
CA ASN A 201 23.20 16.11 7.28
C ASN A 201 22.48 17.21 6.45
N ILE A 202 21.62 16.83 5.50
CA ILE A 202 20.88 17.81 4.71
C ILE A 202 19.69 18.30 5.53
N GLU A 203 19.62 19.61 5.71
CA GLU A 203 18.48 20.23 6.39
C GLU A 203 17.16 19.94 5.70
N PRO A 204 16.05 19.86 6.46
CA PRO A 204 14.72 19.70 5.89
C PRO A 204 14.42 20.76 4.83
N GLY A 205 13.92 20.32 3.67
CA GLY A 205 13.69 21.19 2.51
C GLY A 205 14.77 21.08 1.44
N SER A 206 15.76 20.16 1.62
CA SER A 206 16.67 19.71 0.55
C SER A 206 17.36 20.86 -0.20
N ASN A 207 17.91 21.81 0.53
CA ASN A 207 18.49 23.04 -0.04
C ASN A 207 17.55 23.75 -1.03
N ALA A 208 16.26 23.90 -0.65
CA ALA A 208 15.19 24.46 -1.45
C ALA A 208 14.85 23.65 -2.72
N THR A 209 15.40 22.45 -2.90
CA THR A 209 14.98 21.50 -3.93
C THR A 209 13.69 20.80 -3.48
N THR A 210 12.69 20.74 -4.32
CA THR A 210 11.41 20.09 -4.04
C THR A 210 11.07 19.10 -5.14
N ALA A 211 10.66 17.89 -4.74
CA ALA A 211 10.18 16.86 -5.65
C ALA A 211 8.65 16.72 -5.58
N PHE A 212 8.04 16.43 -6.73
CA PHE A 212 6.67 15.93 -6.86
C PHE A 212 6.69 14.84 -7.93
N LEU A 213 6.83 13.61 -7.49
CA LEU A 213 7.13 12.48 -8.36
C LEU A 213 5.88 11.67 -8.73
N GLY A 214 4.72 12.32 -8.81
CA GLY A 214 3.48 11.72 -9.29
C GLY A 214 2.68 10.92 -8.25
N PRO A 215 3.27 10.02 -7.48
CA PRO A 215 2.53 9.23 -6.50
C PRO A 215 2.31 9.94 -5.16
N SER A 216 2.36 11.26 -5.12
CA SER A 216 2.19 12.05 -3.88
C SER A 216 0.93 11.69 -3.11
N PHE A 217 -0.14 11.38 -3.81
CA PHE A 217 -1.33 10.71 -3.29
C PHE A 217 -2.18 10.21 -4.46
N VAL A 218 -2.79 9.07 -4.30
CA VAL A 218 -3.72 8.54 -5.30
C VAL A 218 -5.12 8.99 -4.94
N HIS A 219 -5.61 10.01 -5.63
CA HIS A 219 -6.98 10.46 -5.51
C HIS A 219 -7.72 10.14 -6.81
N PRO A 220 -8.81 9.35 -6.79
CA PRO A 220 -9.53 8.97 -8.01
C PRO A 220 -9.98 10.14 -8.88
N ALA A 221 -10.32 11.27 -8.28
CA ALA A 221 -10.69 12.48 -9.00
C ALA A 221 -9.49 13.19 -9.67
N ASN A 222 -8.25 12.85 -9.30
CA ASN A 222 -7.02 13.48 -9.81
C ASN A 222 -6.21 12.53 -10.71
N THR A 223 -6.81 11.46 -11.20
CA THR A 223 -6.13 10.46 -12.07
C THR A 223 -5.59 11.04 -13.38
N ASN A 224 -5.95 12.27 -13.73
CA ASN A 224 -5.51 12.95 -14.94
C ASN A 224 -4.16 13.69 -14.79
N VAL A 225 -3.64 13.84 -13.57
CA VAL A 225 -2.30 14.42 -13.35
C VAL A 225 -1.28 13.30 -13.50
N ARG A 226 -0.67 13.24 -14.68
CA ARG A 226 0.30 12.20 -15.07
C ARG A 226 1.73 12.73 -15.19
N SER A 227 2.02 13.84 -14.55
CA SER A 227 3.34 14.49 -14.61
C SER A 227 3.92 14.63 -13.22
N GLY A 228 5.18 14.31 -13.10
CA GLY A 228 6.01 14.63 -11.94
C GLY A 228 7.11 15.60 -12.32
N GLY A 229 7.88 16.07 -11.35
CA GLY A 229 8.96 17.01 -11.60
C GLY A 229 9.77 17.33 -10.36
N LEU A 230 10.79 18.14 -10.60
CA LEU A 230 11.67 18.72 -9.59
C LEU A 230 11.61 20.24 -9.73
N MET A 231 11.61 20.94 -8.61
CA MET A 231 11.80 22.38 -8.53
C MET A 231 13.04 22.66 -7.70
N PHE A 232 13.86 23.55 -8.17
CA PHE A 232 15.11 23.95 -7.52
C PHE A 232 15.34 25.46 -7.70
N PRO A 233 16.23 26.08 -6.89
CA PRO A 233 16.55 27.49 -6.99
C PRO A 233 17.13 27.86 -8.37
N VAL A 234 16.82 29.09 -8.80
CA VAL A 234 17.42 29.67 -10.00
C VAL A 234 17.96 31.06 -9.67
N PRO A 235 19.05 31.49 -10.31
CA PRO A 235 19.73 30.85 -11.44
C PRO A 235 20.59 29.67 -10.97
N ILE A 236 20.54 28.56 -11.71
CA ILE A 236 21.25 27.32 -11.41
C ILE A 236 22.77 27.49 -11.39
N SER A 237 23.28 28.56 -12.00
CA SER A 237 24.70 28.91 -12.01
C SER A 237 25.23 29.34 -10.64
N LEU A 238 24.36 29.72 -9.72
CA LEU A 238 24.75 30.13 -8.36
C LEU A 238 24.73 28.96 -7.38
N GLU A 239 23.69 28.17 -7.41
CA GLU A 239 23.46 27.04 -6.50
C GLU A 239 22.82 25.89 -7.25
N PRO A 240 23.61 25.09 -8.03
CA PRO A 240 23.06 23.91 -8.69
C PRO A 240 22.70 22.85 -7.62
N PRO A 241 21.51 22.22 -7.72
CA PRO A 241 21.18 21.13 -6.82
C PRO A 241 22.12 19.95 -7.06
N ASP A 242 22.69 19.40 -5.99
CA ASP A 242 23.42 18.13 -6.07
C ASP A 242 22.41 16.97 -6.18
N ARG A 243 22.89 15.82 -6.70
CA ARG A 243 22.11 14.61 -6.75
C ARG A 243 21.61 14.16 -5.37
N ILE A 244 22.35 14.48 -4.30
CA ILE A 244 21.94 14.17 -2.93
C ILE A 244 20.74 15.03 -2.50
N ASP A 245 20.66 16.29 -2.92
CA ASP A 245 19.51 17.17 -2.68
C ASP A 245 18.27 16.63 -3.37
N ILE A 246 18.43 16.14 -4.60
CA ILE A 246 17.33 15.54 -5.36
C ILE A 246 16.83 14.24 -4.68
N VAL A 247 17.74 13.39 -4.25
CA VAL A 247 17.39 12.15 -3.52
C VAL A 247 16.69 12.51 -2.21
N ARG A 248 17.17 13.49 -1.47
CA ARG A 248 16.54 13.95 -0.23
C ARG A 248 15.16 14.53 -0.50
N ALA A 249 14.98 15.36 -1.52
CA ALA A 249 13.71 15.92 -1.93
C ALA A 249 12.68 14.82 -2.29
N ALA A 250 13.14 13.73 -2.92
CA ALA A 250 12.28 12.57 -3.20
C ALA A 250 11.81 11.89 -1.91
N LEU A 251 12.69 11.67 -0.93
CA LEU A 251 12.34 11.08 0.36
C LEU A 251 11.37 11.98 1.15
N ASP A 252 11.61 13.29 1.15
CA ASP A 252 10.71 14.26 1.75
C ASP A 252 9.31 14.22 1.07
N ASN A 253 9.25 14.13 -0.27
CA ASN A 253 8.01 13.99 -1.02
C ASN A 253 7.23 12.73 -0.62
N PHE A 254 7.90 11.57 -0.48
CA PHE A 254 7.24 10.34 -0.04
C PHE A 254 6.72 10.45 1.39
N ALA A 255 7.49 11.02 2.29
CA ALA A 255 7.07 11.23 3.67
C ALA A 255 5.84 12.18 3.75
N PHE A 256 5.80 13.24 2.97
CA PHE A 256 4.63 14.13 2.89
C PHE A 256 3.40 13.44 2.29
N ALA A 257 3.56 12.55 1.31
CA ALA A 257 2.46 11.77 0.78
C ALA A 257 1.88 10.81 1.83
N ILE A 258 2.75 10.20 2.64
CA ILE A 258 2.35 9.37 3.78
C ILE A 258 1.61 10.21 4.81
N ARG A 259 2.15 11.35 5.20
CA ARG A 259 1.50 12.26 6.16
C ARG A 259 0.10 12.67 5.71
N TYR A 260 -0.07 13.01 4.44
CA TYR A 260 -1.39 13.34 3.89
C TYR A 260 -2.40 12.22 4.12
N ASN A 261 -2.02 10.96 3.87
CA ASN A 261 -2.90 9.81 4.09
C ASN A 261 -3.17 9.58 5.59
N VAL A 262 -2.15 9.73 6.45
CA VAL A 262 -2.32 9.62 7.91
C VAL A 262 -3.26 10.69 8.45
N GLU A 263 -3.11 11.95 8.01
CA GLU A 263 -4.02 13.05 8.40
C GLU A 263 -5.46 12.77 7.95
N ARG A 264 -5.64 12.18 6.76
CA ARG A 264 -6.96 11.77 6.31
C ARG A 264 -7.53 10.63 7.15
N LEU A 265 -6.77 9.58 7.42
CA LEU A 265 -7.23 8.48 8.28
C LEU A 265 -7.64 9.00 9.66
N ASN A 266 -6.85 9.93 10.22
CA ASN A 266 -7.16 10.59 11.49
C ASN A 266 -8.47 11.41 11.44
N SER A 267 -8.84 11.95 10.28
CA SER A 267 -10.09 12.73 10.14
C SER A 267 -11.36 11.88 10.31
N PHE A 268 -11.28 10.57 10.07
CA PHE A 268 -12.42 9.65 10.24
C PHE A 268 -12.63 9.17 11.68
N ARG A 269 -11.63 9.29 12.52
CA ARG A 269 -11.66 8.67 13.85
C ARG A 269 -11.07 9.53 14.98
N GLY A 270 -10.33 10.55 14.65
CA GLY A 270 -9.43 11.26 15.56
C GLY A 270 -7.99 10.78 15.45
N PRO A 271 -7.05 11.44 16.15
CA PRO A 271 -5.63 11.12 16.08
C PRO A 271 -5.35 9.66 16.45
N ALA A 272 -4.53 8.98 15.66
CA ALA A 272 -4.02 7.68 16.01
C ALA A 272 -3.12 7.78 17.26
N LEU A 273 -3.23 6.79 18.14
CA LEU A 273 -2.37 6.71 19.32
C LEU A 273 -0.96 6.24 18.95
N ASN A 274 -0.86 5.34 17.96
CA ASN A 274 0.39 4.76 17.53
C ASN A 274 0.41 4.62 16.01
N ILE A 275 1.62 4.69 15.45
CA ILE A 275 1.89 4.42 14.04
C ILE A 275 2.94 3.32 13.95
N ALA A 276 2.57 2.19 13.36
CA ALA A 276 3.46 1.08 13.08
C ALA A 276 3.89 1.10 11.61
N VAL A 277 5.19 0.99 11.35
CA VAL A 277 5.75 1.14 10.00
C VAL A 277 6.61 -0.07 9.64
N GLY A 278 6.38 -0.60 8.44
CA GLY A 278 7.18 -1.68 7.85
C GLY A 278 7.46 -1.46 6.37
N GLY A 279 8.22 -2.38 5.78
CA GLY A 279 8.54 -2.37 4.35
C GLY A 279 9.99 -2.00 4.03
N GLY A 280 10.33 -2.05 2.73
CA GLY A 280 11.73 -1.92 2.28
C GLY A 280 12.31 -0.53 2.45
N MET A 281 11.51 0.52 2.30
CA MET A 281 11.98 1.92 2.36
C MET A 281 12.47 2.32 3.76
N ILE A 282 11.94 1.70 4.81
CA ILE A 282 12.32 2.02 6.19
C ILE A 282 13.52 1.21 6.70
N ARG A 283 14.21 0.45 5.87
CA ARG A 283 15.41 -0.30 6.27
C ARG A 283 16.61 0.59 6.59
N THR A 284 16.51 1.89 6.30
CA THR A 284 17.56 2.89 6.60
C THR A 284 17.10 3.89 7.64
N ASN A 285 18.02 4.35 8.46
CA ASN A 285 17.72 5.32 9.53
C ASN A 285 17.31 6.67 8.98
N THR A 286 17.84 7.08 7.84
CA THR A 286 17.52 8.38 7.23
C THR A 286 16.03 8.49 6.93
N PHE A 287 15.44 7.53 6.22
CA PHE A 287 14.02 7.64 5.89
C PHE A 287 13.11 7.47 7.12
N ARG A 288 13.49 6.62 8.10
CA ARG A 288 12.80 6.53 9.39
C ARG A 288 12.74 7.88 10.09
N THR A 289 13.90 8.56 10.17
CA THR A 289 13.99 9.88 10.80
C THR A 289 13.20 10.95 10.06
N ILE A 290 13.29 10.97 8.73
CA ILE A 290 12.49 11.88 7.90
C ILE A 290 11.00 11.65 8.14
N LEU A 291 10.56 10.39 8.12
CA LEU A 291 9.15 10.04 8.29
C LEU A 291 8.63 10.41 9.68
N ALA A 292 9.35 10.06 10.76
CA ALA A 292 8.98 10.44 12.12
C ALA A 292 8.88 11.97 12.26
N ASN A 293 9.85 12.70 11.72
CA ASN A 293 9.86 14.15 11.72
C ASN A 293 8.68 14.75 10.94
N VAL A 294 8.39 14.23 9.75
CA VAL A 294 7.28 14.72 8.92
C VAL A 294 5.94 14.41 9.57
N LEU A 295 5.77 13.24 10.19
CA LEU A 295 4.55 12.87 10.92
C LEU A 295 4.41 13.62 12.25
N ASP A 296 5.48 14.19 12.78
CA ASP A 296 5.57 14.89 14.08
C ASP A 296 5.12 13.98 15.24
N CYS A 297 5.48 12.71 15.19
CA CYS A 297 5.18 11.72 16.22
C CYS A 297 6.23 10.61 16.26
N GLU A 298 6.22 9.87 17.36
CA GLU A 298 6.98 8.63 17.48
C GLU A 298 6.37 7.55 16.58
N ILE A 299 7.22 6.80 15.86
CA ILE A 299 6.80 5.68 15.01
C ILE A 299 7.45 4.39 15.48
N GLY A 300 6.66 3.31 15.55
CA GLY A 300 7.16 1.97 15.81
C GLY A 300 7.62 1.31 14.51
N ILE A 301 8.85 0.81 14.50
CA ILE A 301 9.43 0.13 13.33
C ILE A 301 9.44 -1.38 13.59
N ALA A 302 8.85 -2.15 12.71
CA ALA A 302 8.92 -3.61 12.80
C ALA A 302 10.36 -4.09 12.57
N GLU A 303 10.89 -4.91 13.50
CA GLU A 303 12.23 -5.49 13.38
C GLU A 303 12.35 -6.43 12.18
N SER A 304 11.31 -7.22 11.92
CA SER A 304 11.28 -8.12 10.78
C SER A 304 10.91 -7.39 9.50
N GLY A 305 11.71 -7.59 8.45
CA GLY A 305 11.35 -7.17 7.09
C GLY A 305 10.20 -7.98 6.47
N GLU A 306 9.89 -9.16 7.05
CA GLU A 306 8.93 -10.13 6.50
C GLU A 306 7.59 -10.11 7.25
N THR A 307 7.07 -8.93 7.50
CA THR A 307 5.83 -8.72 8.27
C THR A 307 4.61 -9.40 7.66
N THR A 308 4.54 -9.55 6.33
CA THR A 308 3.47 -10.33 5.68
C THR A 308 3.51 -11.80 6.09
N ALA A 309 4.70 -12.42 6.04
CA ALA A 309 4.86 -13.81 6.44
C ALA A 309 4.51 -14.02 7.92
N LEU A 310 4.92 -13.10 8.79
CA LEU A 310 4.57 -13.14 10.22
C LEU A 310 3.06 -13.07 10.44
N GLY A 311 2.36 -12.15 9.76
CA GLY A 311 0.91 -12.04 9.87
C GLY A 311 0.19 -13.29 9.35
N THR A 312 0.62 -13.81 8.20
CA THR A 312 0.08 -15.06 7.66
C THR A 312 0.31 -16.25 8.61
N LEU A 313 1.51 -16.39 9.18
CA LEU A 313 1.81 -17.43 10.17
C LEU A 313 0.94 -17.28 11.40
N SER A 314 0.69 -16.07 11.88
CA SER A 314 -0.18 -15.81 13.03
C SER A 314 -1.60 -16.28 12.78
N GLN A 315 -2.13 -16.08 11.57
CA GLN A 315 -3.45 -16.58 11.18
C GLN A 315 -3.50 -18.11 11.14
N VAL A 316 -2.49 -18.75 10.53
CA VAL A 316 -2.40 -20.20 10.47
C VAL A 316 -2.31 -20.79 11.88
N ALA A 317 -1.45 -20.24 12.74
CA ALA A 317 -1.27 -20.72 14.10
C ALA A 317 -2.55 -20.60 14.94
N ALA A 318 -3.26 -19.47 14.82
CA ALA A 318 -4.52 -19.25 15.54
C ALA A 318 -5.65 -20.23 15.15
N ARG A 319 -5.54 -20.93 14.02
CA ARG A 319 -6.58 -21.84 13.50
C ARG A 319 -6.18 -23.31 13.54
N VAL A 320 -4.91 -23.62 13.39
CA VAL A 320 -4.41 -25.01 13.28
C VAL A 320 -3.93 -25.53 14.63
N ASP A 321 -3.52 -24.66 15.51
CA ASP A 321 -3.01 -24.99 16.83
C ASP A 321 -3.92 -24.41 17.93
N THR A 322 -3.92 -25.03 19.11
CA THR A 322 -4.55 -24.47 20.32
C THR A 322 -3.76 -23.31 20.94
N GLY A 323 -2.96 -22.64 20.13
CA GLY A 323 -2.07 -21.55 20.50
C GLY A 323 -2.78 -20.22 20.79
N PRO A 324 -2.00 -19.17 21.02
CA PRO A 324 -2.53 -17.81 21.27
C PRO A 324 -3.47 -17.34 20.15
N SER A 325 -4.43 -16.50 20.49
CA SER A 325 -5.30 -15.84 19.54
C SER A 325 -4.48 -14.96 18.56
N LEU A 326 -5.05 -14.64 17.41
CA LEU A 326 -4.42 -13.74 16.44
C LEU A 326 -3.99 -12.41 17.07
N ALA A 327 -4.78 -11.89 18.04
CA ALA A 327 -4.46 -10.68 18.79
C ALA A 327 -3.24 -10.84 19.71
N GLU A 328 -3.10 -12.02 20.34
CA GLU A 328 -1.95 -12.31 21.20
C GLU A 328 -0.67 -12.53 20.38
N TYR A 329 -0.75 -13.22 19.22
CA TYR A 329 0.39 -13.34 18.30
C TYR A 329 0.89 -11.98 17.82
N ALA A 330 -0.01 -11.07 17.58
CA ALA A 330 0.35 -9.73 17.16
C ALA A 330 0.97 -8.90 18.28
N ALA A 331 0.50 -9.06 19.53
CA ALA A 331 1.15 -8.44 20.68
C ALA A 331 2.60 -8.93 20.83
N ILE A 332 2.86 -10.24 20.61
CA ILE A 332 4.21 -10.80 20.61
C ILE A 332 5.08 -10.19 19.50
N SER A 333 4.51 -9.92 18.34
CA SER A 333 5.24 -9.28 17.23
C SER A 333 5.59 -7.82 17.49
N CYS A 334 4.90 -7.15 18.42
CA CYS A 334 5.17 -5.77 18.82
C CYS A 334 6.27 -5.62 19.87
N ASP A 335 6.61 -6.68 20.64
CA ASP A 335 7.64 -6.61 21.69
C ASP A 335 9.05 -6.34 21.13
N GLY A 336 9.26 -6.51 19.82
CA GLY A 336 10.49 -6.21 19.10
C GLY A 336 10.43 -4.95 18.24
N THR A 337 9.62 -3.94 18.56
CA THR A 337 9.58 -2.71 17.77
C THR A 337 10.62 -1.67 18.26
N GLU A 338 11.46 -1.21 17.33
CA GLU A 338 12.32 -0.04 17.56
C GLU A 338 11.48 1.24 17.46
N ASN A 339 11.50 2.08 18.49
CA ASN A 339 10.81 3.36 18.48
C ASN A 339 11.73 4.48 17.98
N VAL A 340 11.33 5.13 16.90
CA VAL A 340 12.03 6.31 16.35
C VAL A 340 11.30 7.57 16.76
N ARG A 341 12.01 8.42 17.53
CA ARG A 341 11.48 9.70 18.05
C ARG A 341 11.83 10.87 17.16
N THR A 342 10.98 11.87 17.16
CA THR A 342 11.24 13.16 16.49
C THR A 342 12.42 13.89 17.13
N ARG A 343 13.27 14.48 16.30
CA ARG A 343 14.25 15.48 16.76
C ARG A 343 13.56 16.84 16.81
N HIS A 344 13.25 17.32 17.98
CA HIS A 344 12.34 18.44 18.28
C HIS A 344 12.73 19.83 17.75
N HIS A 345 13.72 20.05 16.86
CA HIS A 345 14.27 21.40 16.71
C HIS A 345 13.98 22.18 15.41
N SER A 346 13.36 21.61 14.36
CA SER A 346 13.26 22.38 13.09
C SER A 346 11.89 22.42 12.39
N PHE A 347 10.89 21.72 12.90
CA PHE A 347 9.63 21.53 12.15
C PHE A 347 8.57 22.63 12.29
N ARG A 348 8.67 23.53 13.27
CA ARG A 348 7.72 24.67 13.33
C ARG A 348 7.75 25.57 12.10
N ASN A 349 8.88 25.57 11.37
CA ASN A 349 9.04 26.34 10.13
C ASN A 349 8.54 25.61 8.87
N LEU A 350 8.33 24.30 8.90
CA LEU A 350 7.85 23.50 7.75
C LEU A 350 6.31 23.46 7.62
N ARG A 351 5.56 24.08 8.52
CA ARG A 351 4.12 24.36 8.24
C ARG A 351 3.91 25.19 6.97
N LYS A 352 4.94 25.95 6.55
CA LYS A 352 4.92 26.72 5.28
C LYS A 352 4.92 25.85 4.01
N PRO A 353 5.61 24.68 3.89
CA PRO A 353 5.53 23.86 2.70
C PRO A 353 4.19 23.16 2.47
N LEU A 354 3.41 22.83 3.51
CA LEU A 354 2.06 22.28 3.33
C LEU A 354 1.11 23.28 2.65
N HIS A 355 1.25 24.58 2.95
CA HIS A 355 0.61 25.64 2.16
C HIS A 355 1.16 25.70 0.72
N ARG A 356 2.44 25.37 0.48
CA ARG A 356 2.99 25.27 -0.88
C ARG A 356 2.46 24.07 -1.65
N VAL A 357 2.24 22.92 -1.02
CA VAL A 357 1.56 21.76 -1.66
C VAL A 357 0.11 22.11 -1.99
N ALA A 358 -0.59 22.85 -1.13
CA ALA A 358 -1.91 23.40 -1.46
C ALA A 358 -1.83 24.45 -2.58
N SER A 359 -0.77 25.24 -2.66
CA SER A 359 -0.50 26.19 -3.76
C SER A 359 0.00 25.50 -5.04
N GLN A 360 0.39 24.22 -5.01
CA GLN A 360 0.61 23.42 -6.22
C GLN A 360 -0.65 23.31 -7.08
N ARG A 361 -1.86 23.45 -6.49
CA ARG A 361 -3.09 23.67 -7.29
C ARG A 361 -3.03 24.94 -8.11
N ALA A 362 -2.34 25.98 -7.66
CA ALA A 362 -2.13 27.21 -8.40
C ALA A 362 -1.09 27.04 -9.52
N ILE A 363 0.01 26.31 -9.25
CA ILE A 363 1.05 26.01 -10.25
C ILE A 363 0.48 25.11 -11.35
N THR A 364 -0.33 24.09 -11.00
CA THR A 364 -1.02 23.25 -11.99
C THR A 364 -2.02 24.06 -12.83
N ARG A 365 -2.63 25.14 -12.29
CA ARG A 365 -3.45 26.07 -13.07
C ARG A 365 -2.62 26.93 -14.01
N GLN A 366 -1.45 27.41 -13.59
CA GLN A 366 -0.54 28.17 -14.44
C GLN A 366 0.06 27.33 -15.56
N PHE A 367 0.44 26.08 -15.29
CA PHE A 367 0.88 25.13 -16.32
C PHE A 367 -0.24 24.81 -17.33
N ARG A 368 -1.49 24.70 -16.90
CA ARG A 368 -2.64 24.54 -17.83
C ARG A 368 -2.83 25.79 -18.71
N PHE A 369 -2.49 26.95 -18.24
CA PHE A 369 -2.56 28.19 -19.03
C PHE A 369 -1.46 28.24 -20.09
N VAL A 370 -0.22 27.88 -19.75
CA VAL A 370 0.92 27.81 -20.68
C VAL A 370 0.72 26.74 -21.77
N MET A 371 0.17 25.58 -21.42
CA MET A 371 -0.07 24.50 -22.39
C MET A 371 -1.29 24.80 -23.31
N ARG A 372 -2.24 25.62 -22.87
CA ARG A 372 -3.35 26.07 -23.74
C ARG A 372 -2.95 27.22 -24.69
N SER A 373 -2.02 28.07 -24.31
CA SER A 373 -1.50 29.11 -25.19
C SER A 373 -0.51 28.59 -26.24
N GLY A 374 0.17 27.45 -25.99
CA GLY A 374 1.06 26.78 -26.96
C GLY A 374 0.33 26.10 -28.13
N SER A 375 -0.94 25.71 -27.97
CA SER A 375 -1.73 25.12 -29.06
C SER A 375 -2.32 26.12 -30.05
N SER A 376 -2.20 27.39 -29.81
CA SER A 376 -2.66 28.49 -30.70
C SER A 376 -1.57 28.98 -31.69
N LEU A 377 -0.31 28.56 -31.46
CA LEU A 377 0.83 29.00 -32.32
C LEU A 377 1.22 27.97 -33.40
N ALA A 378 0.49 26.87 -33.54
CA ALA A 378 0.73 25.84 -34.55
C ALA A 378 -0.23 25.92 -35.76
N ARG A 379 -0.85 27.08 -35.99
CA ARG A 379 -1.62 27.37 -37.20
C ARG A 379 -1.26 28.79 -37.70
N CYS A 380 -0.12 28.90 -38.27
CA CYS A 380 0.21 29.88 -39.31
C CYS A 380 1.29 29.24 -40.18
#